data_bfbd4692e88f8382fda95c229d67d40a
#
_entry.id   bfbd4692e88f8382fda95c229d67d40a
#
_cell.length_a   1.000
_cell.length_b   1.000
_cell.length_c   1.000
_cell.angle_alpha   90.00
_cell.angle_beta   90.00
_cell.angle_gamma   90.00
#
_symmetry.space_group_name_H-M   'P 1'
#
loop_
_entity.id
_entity.type
_entity.pdbx_description
1 polymer ?
#
loop_
_entity_poly.entity_id
_entity_poly.type
_entity_poly.pdbx_seq_one_letter_code
_entity_poly.pdbx_strand_id
1 'polypeptide(L)'
;MDAFINQKESRFYEVLMPFGALVAARLNTEHGAHYDIKKILDWTFEGCKASDGRTGWGVIAERWGEDDVHGLQGSITDGGGYAFLMNSFDMAWPLVPMVRYDGRYAQAVGKWMLNVTNAARLFYPYEIDDRHQWLPERKEITENVIAYEGLRKVDYTYKKASLEGMSPVALGDGPQWVSGQPETSMYSLYSSAQVGIFGAIVRKTNVEKILQLNCNATDFYSRDSFPTFLYYNPYDTIKSVCYTNSEKSKVDLFDVLSHEYLSREISVEGCFEIPAGSARLIVVLPSGSELKMKDGNYAVGTTVVTSIKN
;
A
#
# COMPACT_ATOMS: atom_id res chain seq x y z
N MET A 1 6.91 13.80 -16.69
CA MET A 1 6.20 14.35 -15.51
C MET A 1 5.45 15.63 -15.83
N ASP A 2 6.02 16.60 -16.54
CA ASP A 2 5.35 17.91 -16.83
C ASP A 2 3.97 17.76 -17.48
N ALA A 3 3.86 16.98 -18.54
CA ALA A 3 2.58 16.72 -19.18
C ALA A 3 1.57 16.02 -18.25
N PHE A 4 2.05 15.22 -17.32
CA PHE A 4 1.23 14.49 -16.35
C PHE A 4 0.70 15.41 -15.26
N ILE A 5 1.57 16.20 -14.61
CA ILE A 5 1.19 17.05 -13.47
C ILE A 5 0.36 18.27 -13.89
N ASN A 6 0.52 18.74 -15.13
CA ASN A 6 -0.18 19.90 -15.67
C ASN A 6 -1.59 19.59 -16.22
N GLN A 7 -2.06 18.34 -16.07
CA GLN A 7 -3.46 18.03 -16.38
C GLN A 7 -4.40 18.80 -15.46
N LYS A 8 -5.54 19.22 -16.01
CA LYS A 8 -6.61 19.88 -15.23
C LYS A 8 -7.41 18.90 -14.38
N GLU A 9 -7.50 17.67 -14.88
CA GLU A 9 -8.26 16.58 -14.24
C GLU A 9 -7.35 15.38 -14.09
N SER A 10 -7.63 14.53 -13.12
CA SER A 10 -6.93 13.27 -12.99
C SER A 10 -7.20 12.36 -14.19
N ARG A 11 -6.13 11.76 -14.68
CA ARG A 11 -6.18 10.68 -15.66
C ARG A 11 -6.09 9.32 -14.97
N PHE A 12 -6.55 9.27 -13.71
CA PHE A 12 -6.42 8.09 -12.89
C PHE A 12 -7.20 6.93 -13.49
N TYR A 13 -6.43 5.96 -13.91
CA TYR A 13 -6.91 4.63 -14.27
C TYR A 13 -5.88 3.64 -13.75
N GLU A 14 -6.34 2.61 -13.06
CA GLU A 14 -5.51 1.60 -12.42
C GLU A 14 -4.41 2.23 -11.52
N VAL A 15 -3.13 1.93 -11.74
CA VAL A 15 -2.02 2.32 -10.87
C VAL A 15 -1.20 3.51 -11.38
N LEU A 16 -1.68 4.20 -12.40
CA LEU A 16 -0.94 5.29 -13.03
C LEU A 16 -0.56 6.42 -12.04
N MET A 17 -1.52 6.84 -11.20
CA MET A 17 -1.28 7.91 -10.22
C MET A 17 -0.29 7.51 -9.13
N PRO A 18 -0.41 6.34 -8.47
CA PRO A 18 0.58 5.88 -7.50
C PRO A 18 2.01 5.84 -8.05
N PHE A 19 2.21 5.31 -9.25
CA PHE A 19 3.52 5.33 -9.91
C PHE A 19 4.00 6.75 -10.23
N GLY A 20 3.08 7.63 -10.64
CA GLY A 20 3.37 9.05 -10.82
C GLY A 20 3.90 9.71 -9.56
N ALA A 21 3.34 9.38 -8.39
CA ALA A 21 3.80 9.89 -7.09
C ALA A 21 5.23 9.45 -6.77
N LEU A 22 5.56 8.15 -6.95
CA LEU A 22 6.93 7.65 -6.77
C LEU A 22 7.92 8.34 -7.71
N VAL A 23 7.58 8.45 -9.00
CA VAL A 23 8.47 9.09 -9.99
C VAL A 23 8.67 10.57 -9.66
N ALA A 24 7.62 11.28 -9.26
CA ALA A 24 7.72 12.68 -8.85
C ALA A 24 8.63 12.84 -7.61
N ALA A 25 8.45 11.98 -6.59
CA ALA A 25 9.25 12.01 -5.38
C ALA A 25 10.74 11.76 -5.67
N ARG A 26 11.04 10.79 -6.51
CA ARG A 26 12.41 10.52 -6.96
C ARG A 26 13.02 11.67 -7.75
N LEU A 27 12.30 12.23 -8.71
CA LEU A 27 12.79 13.36 -9.49
C LEU A 27 13.04 14.59 -8.61
N ASN A 28 12.18 14.84 -7.63
CA ASN A 28 12.37 15.92 -6.68
C ASN A 28 13.64 15.72 -5.84
N THR A 29 13.89 14.51 -5.37
CA THR A 29 15.02 14.18 -4.49
C THR A 29 16.32 14.01 -5.25
N GLU A 30 16.32 13.24 -6.34
CA GLU A 30 17.53 12.85 -7.07
C GLU A 30 17.99 13.94 -8.07
N HIS A 31 17.06 14.73 -8.61
CA HIS A 31 17.31 15.70 -9.68
C HIS A 31 16.92 17.13 -9.33
N GLY A 32 16.46 17.41 -8.12
CA GLY A 32 16.07 18.74 -7.69
C GLY A 32 14.85 19.31 -8.42
N ALA A 33 13.98 18.45 -8.95
CA ALA A 33 12.69 18.87 -9.48
C ALA A 33 11.75 19.31 -8.32
N HIS A 34 10.62 19.93 -8.66
CA HIS A 34 9.68 20.48 -7.69
C HIS A 34 8.24 20.09 -8.05
N TYR A 35 8.02 18.82 -8.37
CA TYR A 35 6.69 18.31 -8.67
C TYR A 35 5.80 18.28 -7.43
N ASP A 36 4.54 18.66 -7.58
CA ASP A 36 3.56 18.61 -6.51
C ASP A 36 3.06 17.18 -6.27
N ILE A 37 3.74 16.49 -5.35
CA ILE A 37 3.40 15.10 -4.96
C ILE A 37 2.02 15.07 -4.32
N LYS A 38 1.66 16.10 -3.52
CA LYS A 38 0.36 16.18 -2.86
C LYS A 38 -0.78 16.11 -3.87
N LYS A 39 -0.71 16.88 -4.95
CA LYS A 39 -1.70 16.85 -6.02
C LYS A 39 -1.91 15.43 -6.60
N ILE A 40 -0.82 14.70 -6.81
CA ILE A 40 -0.89 13.34 -7.33
C ILE A 40 -1.52 12.38 -6.32
N LEU A 41 -1.16 12.53 -5.04
CA LEU A 41 -1.73 11.71 -3.97
C LEU A 41 -3.20 12.05 -3.72
N ASP A 42 -3.60 13.32 -3.75
CA ASP A 42 -5.01 13.71 -3.67
C ASP A 42 -5.81 13.02 -4.80
N TRP A 43 -5.30 13.03 -6.01
CA TRP A 43 -5.92 12.30 -7.13
C TRP A 43 -5.96 10.78 -6.93
N THR A 44 -4.99 10.23 -6.24
CA THR A 44 -4.91 8.80 -5.95
C THR A 44 -5.93 8.36 -4.88
N PHE A 45 -6.06 9.16 -3.82
CA PHE A 45 -6.83 8.78 -2.64
C PHE A 45 -8.27 9.29 -2.65
N GLU A 46 -8.51 10.52 -3.11
CA GLU A 46 -9.82 11.17 -2.98
C GLU A 46 -10.79 10.80 -4.10
N GLY A 47 -10.29 10.11 -5.13
CA GLY A 47 -11.08 9.84 -6.33
C GLY A 47 -11.31 11.08 -7.17
N CYS A 48 -11.48 10.90 -8.45
CA CYS A 48 -11.60 11.98 -9.41
C CYS A 48 -12.47 11.59 -10.59
N LYS A 49 -12.99 12.59 -11.29
CA LYS A 49 -13.66 12.36 -12.57
C LYS A 49 -12.63 12.01 -13.62
N ALA A 50 -12.75 10.85 -14.23
CA ALA A 50 -12.01 10.55 -15.43
C ALA A 50 -12.57 11.35 -16.61
N SER A 51 -11.71 11.73 -17.56
CA SER A 51 -12.10 12.52 -18.74
C SER A 51 -13.04 11.82 -19.70
N ASP A 52 -13.18 10.49 -19.56
CA ASP A 52 -14.08 9.65 -20.35
C ASP A 52 -15.48 9.49 -19.69
N GLY A 53 -15.75 10.26 -18.65
CA GLY A 53 -17.00 10.20 -17.89
C GLY A 53 -17.02 9.15 -16.78
N ARG A 54 -15.98 8.31 -16.66
CA ARG A 54 -15.83 7.44 -15.49
C ARG A 54 -15.51 8.30 -14.28
N THR A 55 -16.27 8.09 -13.23
CA THR A 55 -16.11 8.82 -11.98
C THR A 55 -15.61 7.89 -10.90
N GLY A 56 -14.75 8.41 -10.02
CA GLY A 56 -14.59 7.83 -8.72
C GLY A 56 -13.59 6.70 -8.57
N TRP A 57 -12.53 6.62 -9.38
CA TRP A 57 -11.39 5.82 -9.00
C TRP A 57 -10.64 6.51 -7.85
N GLY A 58 -10.52 5.80 -6.75
CA GLY A 58 -9.89 6.31 -5.54
C GLY A 58 -9.79 5.24 -4.46
N VAL A 59 -9.38 5.64 -3.27
CA VAL A 59 -9.30 4.75 -2.11
C VAL A 59 -10.65 4.76 -1.37
N ILE A 60 -11.20 3.58 -1.15
CA ILE A 60 -12.46 3.41 -0.43
C ILE A 60 -12.21 3.64 1.06
N ALA A 61 -13.06 4.47 1.68
CA ALA A 61 -12.96 4.85 3.09
C ALA A 61 -14.30 4.66 3.82
N GLU A 62 -14.86 3.45 3.69
CA GLU A 62 -16.17 3.12 4.28
C GLU A 62 -16.26 1.64 4.67
N ARG A 63 -17.36 1.27 5.30
CA ARG A 63 -17.73 -0.12 5.53
C ARG A 63 -18.82 -0.52 4.54
N TRP A 64 -18.74 -1.77 4.06
CA TRP A 64 -19.78 -2.39 3.24
C TRP A 64 -20.41 -3.53 4.05
N GLY A 65 -21.66 -3.37 4.42
CA GLY A 65 -22.29 -4.26 5.38
C GLY A 65 -21.52 -4.27 6.72
N GLU A 66 -21.13 -5.45 7.15
CA GLU A 66 -20.35 -5.62 8.40
C GLU A 66 -18.84 -5.59 8.16
N ASP A 67 -18.40 -5.61 6.92
CA ASP A 67 -16.99 -5.65 6.55
C ASP A 67 -16.36 -4.27 6.44
N ASP A 68 -15.12 -4.18 6.89
CA ASP A 68 -14.28 -3.00 6.76
C ASP A 68 -13.50 -3.08 5.46
N VAL A 69 -13.86 -2.22 4.49
CA VAL A 69 -13.22 -2.17 3.17
C VAL A 69 -12.31 -0.95 3.00
N HIS A 70 -11.97 -0.27 4.11
CA HIS A 70 -11.04 0.86 4.09
C HIS A 70 -9.70 0.48 3.47
N GLY A 71 -9.23 1.33 2.58
CA GLY A 71 -7.92 1.18 1.94
C GLY A 71 -7.96 0.44 0.61
N LEU A 72 -9.03 -0.28 0.27
CA LEU A 72 -9.20 -0.86 -1.07
C LEU A 72 -9.31 0.23 -2.11
N GLN A 73 -8.83 -0.05 -3.31
CA GLN A 73 -8.82 0.89 -4.41
C GLN A 73 -9.73 0.42 -5.53
N GLY A 74 -10.49 1.33 -6.09
CA GLY A 74 -11.39 1.03 -7.19
C GLY A 74 -12.32 2.18 -7.52
N SER A 75 -13.43 1.89 -8.19
CA SER A 75 -14.47 2.87 -8.45
C SER A 75 -15.39 3.01 -7.24
N ILE A 76 -15.40 4.18 -6.62
CA ILE A 76 -16.26 4.48 -5.47
C ILE A 76 -17.69 4.86 -5.87
N THR A 77 -17.95 5.08 -7.14
CA THR A 77 -19.26 5.54 -7.66
C THR A 77 -19.91 4.56 -8.62
N ASP A 78 -19.16 3.69 -9.26
CA ASP A 78 -19.68 2.74 -10.24
C ASP A 78 -20.49 1.66 -9.53
N GLY A 79 -21.77 1.60 -9.85
CA GLY A 79 -22.69 0.63 -9.29
C GLY A 79 -22.78 0.62 -7.77
N GLY A 80 -22.57 1.76 -7.13
CA GLY A 80 -22.54 1.87 -5.69
C GLY A 80 -21.20 1.55 -5.06
N GLY A 81 -20.21 1.19 -5.84
CA GLY A 81 -18.84 0.91 -5.43
C GLY A 81 -18.31 -0.44 -5.92
N TYR A 82 -17.08 -0.40 -6.42
CA TYR A 82 -16.35 -1.57 -6.88
C TYR A 82 -14.89 -1.47 -6.45
N ALA A 83 -14.43 -2.38 -5.60
CA ALA A 83 -13.03 -2.51 -5.24
C ALA A 83 -12.34 -3.51 -6.15
N PHE A 84 -11.20 -3.13 -6.73
CA PHE A 84 -10.46 -3.96 -7.66
C PHE A 84 -9.21 -4.53 -7.00
N LEU A 85 -9.05 -5.86 -7.04
CA LEU A 85 -7.94 -6.56 -6.41
C LEU A 85 -6.59 -6.05 -6.90
N MET A 86 -6.38 -6.05 -8.22
CA MET A 86 -5.10 -5.64 -8.81
C MET A 86 -4.68 -4.26 -8.31
N ASN A 87 -5.55 -3.27 -8.39
CA ASN A 87 -5.23 -1.92 -7.99
C ASN A 87 -4.95 -1.81 -6.49
N SER A 88 -5.73 -2.51 -5.66
CA SER A 88 -5.57 -2.47 -4.20
C SER A 88 -4.19 -2.97 -3.75
N PHE A 89 -3.68 -4.01 -4.40
CA PHE A 89 -2.36 -4.55 -4.10
C PHE A 89 -1.23 -3.76 -4.79
N ASP A 90 -1.40 -3.44 -6.08
CA ASP A 90 -0.34 -2.84 -6.89
C ASP A 90 0.01 -1.42 -6.46
N MET A 91 -0.90 -0.69 -5.80
CA MET A 91 -0.60 0.60 -5.20
C MET A 91 0.50 0.52 -4.13
N ALA A 92 0.64 -0.61 -3.44
CA ALA A 92 1.70 -0.77 -2.44
C ALA A 92 3.10 -0.73 -3.07
N TRP A 93 3.22 -1.20 -4.30
CA TRP A 93 4.47 -1.22 -5.04
C TRP A 93 5.13 0.17 -5.14
N PRO A 94 4.46 1.24 -5.64
CA PRO A 94 5.06 2.56 -5.71
C PRO A 94 4.94 3.36 -4.41
N LEU A 95 3.86 3.22 -3.63
CA LEU A 95 3.60 4.11 -2.50
C LEU A 95 4.49 3.81 -1.29
N VAL A 96 4.81 2.54 -1.04
CA VAL A 96 5.68 2.20 0.10
C VAL A 96 7.12 2.69 -0.10
N PRO A 97 7.80 2.46 -1.24
CA PRO A 97 9.12 3.03 -1.46
C PRO A 97 9.12 4.57 -1.60
N MET A 98 8.00 5.18 -2.02
CA MET A 98 7.91 6.64 -2.16
C MET A 98 8.29 7.38 -0.88
N VAL A 99 7.96 6.84 0.29
CA VAL A 99 8.25 7.50 1.58
C VAL A 99 9.76 7.64 1.88
N ARG A 100 10.61 6.86 1.21
CA ARG A 100 12.07 7.01 1.29
C ARG A 100 12.54 8.32 0.66
N TYR A 101 11.80 8.80 -0.32
CA TYR A 101 12.09 10.04 -1.07
C TYR A 101 11.31 11.23 -0.52
N ASP A 102 10.16 10.99 0.11
CA ASP A 102 9.34 12.02 0.76
C ASP A 102 8.67 11.49 2.04
N GLY A 103 9.36 11.63 3.16
CA GLY A 103 8.91 11.14 4.47
C GLY A 103 7.66 11.84 5.03
N ARG A 104 7.25 12.99 4.46
CA ARG A 104 6.04 13.71 4.90
C ARG A 104 4.78 12.84 4.82
N TYR A 105 4.77 11.87 3.92
CA TYR A 105 3.63 10.97 3.69
C TYR A 105 3.73 9.62 4.43
N ALA A 106 4.77 9.42 5.24
CA ALA A 106 5.02 8.15 5.93
C ALA A 106 3.82 7.69 6.78
N GLN A 107 3.24 8.61 7.57
CA GLN A 107 2.08 8.29 8.40
C GLN A 107 0.85 7.92 7.56
N ALA A 108 0.56 8.67 6.50
CA ALA A 108 -0.58 8.40 5.62
C ALA A 108 -0.44 7.05 4.90
N VAL A 109 0.76 6.77 4.36
CA VAL A 109 1.06 5.50 3.69
C VAL A 109 1.01 4.34 4.68
N GLY A 110 1.58 4.49 5.88
CA GLY A 110 1.55 3.46 6.92
C GLY A 110 0.12 3.12 7.37
N LYS A 111 -0.72 4.14 7.58
CA LYS A 111 -2.14 3.97 7.90
C LYS A 111 -2.89 3.29 6.76
N TRP A 112 -2.67 3.74 5.53
CA TRP A 112 -3.29 3.12 4.36
C TRP A 112 -2.88 1.65 4.21
N MET A 113 -1.60 1.32 4.36
CA MET A 113 -1.11 -0.05 4.28
C MET A 113 -1.73 -0.98 5.32
N LEU A 114 -1.93 -0.50 6.55
CA LEU A 114 -2.63 -1.28 7.58
C LEU A 114 -4.07 -1.57 7.15
N ASN A 115 -4.78 -0.58 6.64
CA ASN A 115 -6.16 -0.71 6.21
C ASN A 115 -6.29 -1.66 5.01
N VAL A 116 -5.52 -1.44 3.95
CA VAL A 116 -5.59 -2.28 2.75
C VAL A 116 -5.15 -3.73 3.03
N THR A 117 -4.17 -3.95 3.89
CA THR A 117 -3.75 -5.29 4.28
C THR A 117 -4.88 -6.04 5.02
N ASN A 118 -5.65 -5.35 5.85
CA ASN A 118 -6.83 -5.93 6.49
C ASN A 118 -7.95 -6.21 5.47
N ALA A 119 -8.29 -5.22 4.65
CA ALA A 119 -9.44 -5.32 3.75
C ALA A 119 -9.20 -6.26 2.54
N ALA A 120 -7.95 -6.33 2.04
CA ALA A 120 -7.61 -7.14 0.87
C ALA A 120 -7.81 -8.66 1.08
N ARG A 121 -7.87 -9.14 2.32
CA ARG A 121 -8.25 -10.53 2.62
C ARG A 121 -9.62 -10.90 2.06
N LEU A 122 -10.56 -9.94 1.98
CA LEU A 122 -11.91 -10.17 1.50
C LEU A 122 -12.00 -10.55 0.01
N PHE A 123 -10.93 -10.39 -0.75
CA PHE A 123 -10.87 -10.94 -2.10
C PHE A 123 -10.69 -12.47 -2.13
N TYR A 124 -10.31 -13.08 -1.02
CA TYR A 124 -9.99 -14.53 -0.98
C TYR A 124 -11.16 -15.35 -0.45
N PRO A 125 -11.51 -16.46 -1.13
CA PRO A 125 -12.71 -17.24 -0.80
C PRO A 125 -12.77 -17.80 0.62
N TYR A 126 -11.64 -18.07 1.27
CA TYR A 126 -11.64 -18.54 2.66
C TYR A 126 -11.77 -17.42 3.71
N GLU A 127 -11.59 -16.18 3.32
CA GLU A 127 -11.60 -15.02 4.21
C GLU A 127 -12.92 -14.26 4.21
N ILE A 128 -13.73 -14.42 3.16
CA ILE A 128 -15.07 -13.84 3.06
C ILE A 128 -16.15 -14.89 3.29
N ASP A 129 -17.25 -14.52 3.94
CA ASP A 129 -18.39 -15.43 4.20
C ASP A 129 -18.97 -15.97 2.87
N ASP A 130 -19.32 -17.25 2.86
CA ASP A 130 -19.85 -17.94 1.68
C ASP A 130 -21.12 -17.28 1.11
N ARG A 131 -21.92 -16.65 1.97
CA ARG A 131 -23.13 -15.91 1.56
C ARG A 131 -22.83 -14.67 0.73
N HIS A 132 -21.60 -14.17 0.79
CA HIS A 132 -21.13 -12.97 0.11
C HIS A 132 -20.31 -13.28 -1.14
N GLN A 133 -20.28 -14.53 -1.59
CA GLN A 133 -19.44 -14.98 -2.69
C GLN A 133 -20.26 -15.40 -3.91
N TRP A 134 -19.73 -15.11 -5.09
CA TRP A 134 -20.30 -15.59 -6.35
C TRP A 134 -20.16 -17.10 -6.53
N LEU A 135 -19.01 -17.68 -6.20
CA LEU A 135 -18.68 -19.10 -6.39
C LEU A 135 -18.11 -19.73 -5.10
N PRO A 136 -18.86 -19.77 -3.98
CA PRO A 136 -18.34 -20.30 -2.72
C PRO A 136 -17.96 -21.78 -2.81
N GLU A 137 -18.58 -22.54 -3.71
CA GLU A 137 -18.31 -23.96 -3.96
C GLU A 137 -16.93 -24.21 -4.62
N ARG A 138 -16.25 -23.15 -5.08
CA ARG A 138 -14.92 -23.24 -5.71
C ARG A 138 -13.76 -23.04 -4.75
N LYS A 139 -14.01 -22.67 -3.50
CA LYS A 139 -12.93 -22.27 -2.56
C LYS A 139 -11.91 -23.40 -2.30
N GLU A 140 -12.33 -24.66 -2.29
CA GLU A 140 -11.39 -25.78 -2.15
C GLU A 140 -10.40 -25.90 -3.30
N ILE A 141 -10.79 -25.47 -4.51
CA ILE A 141 -9.95 -25.48 -5.70
C ILE A 141 -8.99 -24.28 -5.68
N THR A 142 -9.45 -23.15 -5.15
CA THR A 142 -8.64 -21.91 -5.11
C THR A 142 -7.60 -21.91 -4.01
N GLU A 143 -7.86 -22.61 -2.91
CA GLU A 143 -6.95 -22.77 -1.75
C GLU A 143 -6.28 -21.46 -1.29
N ASN A 144 -6.98 -20.33 -1.35
CA ASN A 144 -6.44 -18.98 -1.07
C ASN A 144 -5.29 -18.53 -1.98
N VAL A 145 -5.07 -19.20 -3.11
CA VAL A 145 -4.09 -18.80 -4.12
C VAL A 145 -4.74 -17.95 -5.19
N ILE A 146 -6.00 -18.26 -5.54
CA ILE A 146 -6.78 -17.52 -6.51
C ILE A 146 -7.85 -16.73 -5.75
N ALA A 147 -7.94 -15.43 -6.04
CA ALA A 147 -8.89 -14.53 -5.42
C ALA A 147 -9.96 -14.08 -6.42
N TYR A 148 -11.06 -13.56 -5.93
CA TYR A 148 -12.00 -12.82 -6.75
C TYR A 148 -11.34 -11.56 -7.33
N GLU A 149 -11.75 -11.19 -8.55
CA GLU A 149 -11.23 -10.00 -9.20
C GLU A 149 -11.57 -8.73 -8.42
N GLY A 150 -12.75 -8.69 -7.82
CA GLY A 150 -13.21 -7.53 -7.10
C GLY A 150 -14.23 -7.80 -6.01
N LEU A 151 -14.57 -6.73 -5.31
CA LEU A 151 -15.71 -6.67 -4.40
C LEU A 151 -16.65 -5.57 -4.87
N ARG A 152 -17.95 -5.86 -4.91
CA ARG A 152 -18.98 -4.84 -5.11
C ARG A 152 -19.67 -4.51 -3.79
N LYS A 153 -20.02 -3.26 -3.62
CA LYS A 153 -20.79 -2.81 -2.46
C LYS A 153 -22.15 -3.50 -2.41
N VAL A 154 -22.78 -3.68 -3.56
CA VAL A 154 -24.03 -4.44 -3.73
C VAL A 154 -24.02 -5.16 -5.07
N ASP A 155 -24.61 -6.34 -5.15
CA ASP A 155 -24.84 -7.00 -6.45
C ASP A 155 -26.08 -6.42 -7.11
N TYR A 156 -25.87 -5.56 -8.09
CA TYR A 156 -26.96 -5.04 -8.94
C TYR A 156 -26.84 -5.48 -10.40
N THR A 157 -25.71 -6.03 -10.79
CA THR A 157 -25.37 -6.33 -12.18
C THR A 157 -25.79 -7.74 -12.59
N TYR A 158 -25.42 -8.73 -11.79
CA TYR A 158 -25.58 -10.15 -12.14
C TYR A 158 -26.88 -10.76 -11.62
N LYS A 159 -27.50 -10.15 -10.63
CA LYS A 159 -28.79 -10.53 -10.06
C LYS A 159 -28.86 -12.01 -9.65
N LYS A 160 -27.80 -12.53 -9.05
CA LYS A 160 -27.79 -13.86 -8.46
C LYS A 160 -28.70 -13.84 -7.21
N ALA A 161 -29.79 -14.62 -7.19
CA ALA A 161 -30.77 -14.57 -6.11
C ALA A 161 -30.16 -14.79 -4.70
N SER A 162 -29.11 -15.62 -4.60
CA SER A 162 -28.44 -15.87 -3.33
C SER A 162 -27.64 -14.66 -2.80
N LEU A 163 -27.37 -13.66 -3.64
CA LEU A 163 -26.60 -12.46 -3.31
C LEU A 163 -27.48 -11.22 -3.17
N GLU A 164 -28.80 -11.36 -3.39
CA GLU A 164 -29.74 -10.25 -3.26
C GLU A 164 -29.70 -9.68 -1.84
N GLY A 165 -29.42 -8.38 -1.74
CA GLY A 165 -29.31 -7.67 -0.47
C GLY A 165 -27.99 -7.90 0.29
N MET A 166 -27.06 -8.72 -0.21
CA MET A 166 -25.75 -8.90 0.39
C MET A 166 -24.84 -7.71 0.12
N SER A 167 -23.98 -7.38 1.07
CA SER A 167 -22.97 -6.33 0.99
C SER A 167 -21.82 -6.62 1.97
N PRO A 168 -20.54 -6.68 1.51
CA PRO A 168 -20.09 -6.67 0.11
C PRO A 168 -20.39 -7.97 -0.64
N VAL A 169 -20.12 -7.97 -1.95
CA VAL A 169 -20.19 -9.18 -2.77
C VAL A 169 -18.86 -9.39 -3.47
N ALA A 170 -18.24 -10.56 -3.25
CA ALA A 170 -17.00 -10.98 -3.90
C ALA A 170 -17.30 -11.62 -5.26
N LEU A 171 -16.84 -10.98 -6.31
CA LEU A 171 -17.03 -11.40 -7.71
C LEU A 171 -16.05 -10.68 -8.64
N GLY A 172 -16.15 -10.92 -9.93
CA GLY A 172 -15.43 -10.19 -10.98
C GLY A 172 -16.38 -9.65 -12.03
N ASP A 173 -15.84 -9.10 -13.10
CA ASP A 173 -16.61 -8.53 -14.22
C ASP A 173 -16.84 -9.51 -15.39
N GLY A 174 -16.28 -10.73 -15.30
CA GLY A 174 -16.16 -11.64 -16.43
C GLY A 174 -17.43 -11.93 -17.22
N PRO A 175 -18.52 -12.43 -16.65
CA PRO A 175 -19.73 -12.75 -17.39
C PRO A 175 -20.46 -11.55 -17.99
N GLN A 176 -20.23 -10.37 -17.46
CA GLN A 176 -20.86 -9.14 -17.98
C GLN A 176 -20.27 -8.70 -19.33
N TRP A 177 -19.00 -8.97 -19.56
CA TRP A 177 -18.28 -8.47 -20.73
C TRP A 177 -18.47 -9.33 -21.96
N VAL A 178 -18.58 -10.66 -21.78
CA VAL A 178 -18.71 -11.61 -22.90
C VAL A 178 -19.72 -12.68 -22.54
N SER A 179 -20.84 -12.70 -23.24
CA SER A 179 -21.84 -13.76 -23.09
C SER A 179 -21.22 -15.15 -23.32
N GLY A 180 -21.47 -16.07 -22.40
CA GLY A 180 -20.98 -17.43 -22.46
C GLY A 180 -19.59 -17.66 -21.85
N GLN A 181 -19.01 -16.67 -21.20
CA GLN A 181 -17.80 -16.87 -20.41
C GLN A 181 -18.08 -17.82 -19.23
N PRO A 182 -17.09 -18.66 -18.86
CA PRO A 182 -17.22 -19.51 -17.68
C PRO A 182 -17.40 -18.67 -16.40
N GLU A 183 -18.15 -19.17 -15.44
CA GLU A 183 -18.31 -18.52 -14.12
C GLU A 183 -16.96 -18.28 -13.42
N THR A 184 -15.96 -19.12 -13.67
CA THR A 184 -14.61 -18.97 -13.18
C THR A 184 -13.91 -17.70 -13.66
N SER A 185 -14.44 -17.00 -14.68
CA SER A 185 -13.94 -15.68 -15.10
C SER A 185 -14.17 -14.57 -14.06
N MET A 186 -14.92 -14.86 -13.00
CA MET A 186 -15.06 -13.99 -11.84
C MET A 186 -13.80 -13.92 -10.98
N TYR A 187 -12.89 -14.89 -11.11
CA TYR A 187 -11.64 -14.91 -10.39
C TYR A 187 -10.58 -14.06 -11.07
N SER A 188 -9.69 -13.48 -10.25
CA SER A 188 -8.55 -12.73 -10.72
C SER A 188 -7.40 -13.66 -11.13
N LEU A 189 -6.85 -13.43 -12.32
CA LEU A 189 -5.62 -14.08 -12.77
C LEU A 189 -4.35 -13.42 -12.17
N TYR A 190 -4.49 -12.29 -11.50
CA TYR A 190 -3.38 -11.50 -10.95
C TYR A 190 -3.01 -11.89 -9.52
N SER A 191 -3.82 -12.67 -8.82
CA SER A 191 -3.71 -12.88 -7.38
C SER A 191 -2.34 -13.37 -6.91
N SER A 192 -1.67 -14.24 -7.65
CA SER A 192 -0.33 -14.74 -7.29
C SER A 192 0.73 -13.65 -7.32
N ALA A 193 0.69 -12.75 -8.30
CA ALA A 193 1.63 -11.63 -8.40
C ALA A 193 1.41 -10.62 -7.26
N GLN A 194 0.15 -10.30 -6.96
CA GLN A 194 -0.20 -9.37 -5.89
C GLN A 194 0.19 -9.90 -4.51
N VAL A 195 -0.01 -11.20 -4.26
CA VAL A 195 0.48 -11.84 -3.02
C VAL A 195 2.00 -11.68 -2.91
N GLY A 196 2.75 -11.82 -4.01
CA GLY A 196 4.19 -11.60 -4.04
C GLY A 196 4.59 -10.18 -3.65
N ILE A 197 3.86 -9.17 -4.11
CA ILE A 197 4.09 -7.75 -3.74
C ILE A 197 3.91 -7.56 -2.23
N PHE A 198 2.78 -7.97 -1.67
CA PHE A 198 2.54 -7.83 -0.23
C PHE A 198 3.50 -8.67 0.60
N GLY A 199 3.79 -9.90 0.16
CA GLY A 199 4.75 -10.79 0.83
C GLY A 199 6.18 -10.25 0.86
N ALA A 200 6.57 -9.43 -0.13
CA ALA A 200 7.86 -8.75 -0.13
C ALA A 200 7.88 -7.51 0.79
N ILE A 201 6.76 -6.80 0.87
CA ILE A 201 6.66 -5.52 1.60
C ILE A 201 6.30 -5.74 3.06
N VAL A 202 5.29 -6.59 3.35
CA VAL A 202 4.60 -6.63 4.65
C VAL A 202 5.14 -7.74 5.54
N ARG A 203 5.50 -7.40 6.78
CA ARG A 203 5.81 -8.36 7.84
C ARG A 203 5.09 -7.98 9.13
N LYS A 204 4.73 -9.00 9.92
CA LYS A 204 4.21 -8.79 11.28
C LYS A 204 5.33 -8.36 12.20
N THR A 205 5.00 -7.54 13.19
CA THR A 205 5.89 -7.20 14.32
C THR A 205 5.48 -7.96 15.59
N ASN A 206 6.17 -7.69 16.69
CA ASN A 206 5.77 -8.18 18.02
C ASN A 206 4.50 -7.52 18.57
N VAL A 207 4.00 -6.47 17.90
CA VAL A 207 2.77 -5.75 18.29
C VAL A 207 1.70 -5.96 17.22
N GLU A 208 0.56 -6.51 17.60
CA GLU A 208 -0.58 -6.66 16.71
C GLU A 208 -0.96 -5.32 16.08
N LYS A 209 -1.42 -5.30 14.82
CA LYS A 209 -1.80 -4.11 14.04
C LYS A 209 -0.66 -3.11 13.76
N ILE A 210 0.57 -3.41 14.15
CA ILE A 210 1.74 -2.66 13.69
C ILE A 210 2.52 -3.53 12.72
N LEU A 211 2.60 -3.08 11.47
CA LEU A 211 3.31 -3.77 10.41
C LEU A 211 4.71 -3.20 10.25
N GLN A 212 5.67 -4.05 9.89
CA GLN A 212 6.95 -3.64 9.32
C GLN A 212 6.81 -3.64 7.80
N LEU A 213 6.95 -2.49 7.18
CA LEU A 213 6.83 -2.31 5.73
C LEU A 213 8.21 -2.07 5.12
N ASN A 214 8.67 -3.00 4.30
CA ASN A 214 9.96 -2.92 3.63
C ASN A 214 9.90 -1.94 2.46
N CYS A 215 10.47 -0.76 2.63
CA CYS A 215 10.48 0.30 1.62
C CYS A 215 11.47 0.06 0.47
N ASN A 216 12.34 -0.94 0.57
CA ASN A 216 13.29 -1.28 -0.50
C ASN A 216 12.75 -2.41 -1.41
N ALA A 217 11.78 -3.18 -0.95
CA ALA A 217 11.37 -4.43 -1.60
C ALA A 217 10.92 -4.25 -3.05
N THR A 218 10.29 -3.13 -3.37
CA THR A 218 9.76 -2.81 -4.69
C THR A 218 10.40 -1.58 -5.35
N ASP A 219 11.48 -1.06 -4.76
CA ASP A 219 12.23 0.08 -5.29
C ASP A 219 13.35 -0.39 -6.22
N PHE A 220 12.98 -1.01 -7.33
CA PHE A 220 13.91 -1.68 -8.24
C PHE A 220 14.92 -0.79 -8.93
N TYR A 221 14.69 0.52 -8.95
CA TYR A 221 15.57 1.50 -9.61
C TYR A 221 16.39 2.30 -8.62
N SER A 222 16.30 2.00 -7.31
CA SER A 222 17.17 2.63 -6.34
C SER A 222 18.59 2.09 -6.51
N ARG A 223 19.56 2.99 -6.42
CA ARG A 223 20.97 2.64 -6.31
C ARG A 223 21.26 2.21 -4.86
N ASP A 224 22.53 2.03 -4.52
CA ASP A 224 22.95 1.65 -3.16
C ASP A 224 22.13 2.37 -2.10
N SER A 225 21.44 1.58 -1.29
CA SER A 225 20.56 2.09 -0.25
C SER A 225 20.59 1.19 0.96
N PHE A 226 20.45 1.77 2.15
CA PHE A 226 20.31 1.02 3.38
C PHE A 226 18.90 0.44 3.52
N PRO A 227 18.74 -0.72 4.19
CA PRO A 227 17.42 -1.27 4.51
C PRO A 227 16.58 -0.21 5.23
N THR A 228 15.39 0.04 4.72
CA THR A 228 14.49 1.08 5.23
C THR A 228 13.11 0.48 5.47
N PHE A 229 12.55 0.73 6.65
CA PHE A 229 11.28 0.17 7.07
C PHE A 229 10.34 1.25 7.60
N LEU A 230 9.10 1.21 7.14
CA LEU A 230 8.04 2.05 7.65
C LEU A 230 7.19 1.28 8.66
N TYR A 231 6.88 1.94 9.78
CA TYR A 231 5.97 1.45 10.83
C TYR A 231 4.91 2.50 11.11
N TYR A 232 3.68 2.07 11.38
CA TYR A 232 2.60 2.95 11.81
C TYR A 232 1.92 2.36 13.05
N ASN A 233 1.80 3.16 14.10
CA ASN A 233 1.09 2.81 15.32
C ASN A 233 -0.36 3.32 15.27
N PRO A 234 -1.37 2.45 15.11
CA PRO A 234 -2.78 2.86 15.06
C PRO A 234 -3.40 3.09 16.44
N TYR A 235 -2.68 2.77 17.52
CA TYR A 235 -3.20 2.88 18.87
C TYR A 235 -3.12 4.32 19.39
N ASP A 236 -3.94 4.62 20.39
CA ASP A 236 -3.95 5.88 21.15
C ASP A 236 -2.87 5.94 22.25
N THR A 237 -2.05 4.91 22.36
CA THR A 237 -0.95 4.79 23.31
C THR A 237 0.37 4.48 22.60
N ILE A 238 1.48 4.83 23.23
CA ILE A 238 2.82 4.47 22.78
C ILE A 238 2.95 2.95 22.73
N LYS A 239 3.61 2.42 21.69
CA LYS A 239 3.92 1.00 21.54
C LYS A 239 5.42 0.79 21.35
N SER A 240 5.94 -0.24 22.03
CA SER A 240 7.32 -0.68 21.84
C SER A 240 7.37 -1.79 20.79
N VAL A 241 8.08 -1.52 19.70
CA VAL A 241 8.26 -2.44 18.57
C VAL A 241 9.71 -2.88 18.52
N CYS A 242 9.93 -4.17 18.24
CA CYS A 242 11.28 -4.73 18.19
C CYS A 242 11.67 -5.06 16.75
N TYR A 243 12.90 -4.70 16.39
CA TYR A 243 13.56 -5.07 15.14
C TYR A 243 14.53 -6.20 15.39
N THR A 244 14.45 -7.25 14.60
CA THR A 244 15.40 -8.37 14.62
C THR A 244 16.48 -8.14 13.58
N ASN A 245 17.73 -8.06 14.02
CA ASN A 245 18.90 -7.93 13.14
C ASN A 245 19.21 -9.29 12.51
N SER A 246 19.13 -9.38 11.18
CA SER A 246 19.52 -10.57 10.40
C SER A 246 20.97 -10.51 9.91
N GLU A 247 21.64 -9.38 10.11
CA GLU A 247 23.03 -9.19 9.69
C GLU A 247 24.02 -9.80 10.69
N LYS A 248 25.22 -10.13 10.22
CA LYS A 248 26.30 -10.64 11.07
C LYS A 248 26.96 -9.54 11.91
N SER A 249 26.85 -8.29 11.47
CA SER A 249 27.40 -7.12 12.11
C SER A 249 26.35 -6.41 12.95
N LYS A 250 26.79 -5.65 13.95
CA LYS A 250 25.89 -4.77 14.70
C LYS A 250 25.34 -3.66 13.82
N VAL A 251 24.10 -3.26 14.10
CA VAL A 251 23.41 -2.19 13.38
C VAL A 251 22.84 -1.15 14.34
N ASP A 252 22.62 0.05 13.81
CA ASP A 252 21.95 1.16 14.48
C ASP A 252 20.65 1.48 13.76
N LEU A 253 19.59 1.81 14.49
CA LEU A 253 18.29 2.23 13.95
C LEU A 253 18.19 3.76 13.98
N PHE A 254 18.17 4.36 12.82
CA PHE A 254 18.00 5.81 12.66
C PHE A 254 16.59 6.11 12.13
N ASP A 255 15.84 6.93 12.86
CA ASP A 255 14.52 7.38 12.40
C ASP A 255 14.66 8.66 11.58
N VAL A 256 14.25 8.57 10.32
CA VAL A 256 14.30 9.66 9.35
C VAL A 256 13.36 10.80 9.71
N LEU A 257 12.22 10.50 10.38
CA LEU A 257 11.21 11.50 10.68
C LEU A 257 11.55 12.37 11.89
N SER A 258 12.19 11.79 12.91
CA SER A 258 12.64 12.53 14.09
C SER A 258 14.11 12.97 14.02
N HIS A 259 14.86 12.47 13.06
CA HIS A 259 16.32 12.65 12.92
C HIS A 259 17.11 12.14 14.12
N GLU A 260 16.67 11.07 14.75
CA GLU A 260 17.28 10.50 15.96
C GLU A 260 17.63 9.02 15.78
N TYR A 261 18.68 8.61 16.49
CA TYR A 261 18.93 7.18 16.68
C TYR A 261 18.03 6.65 17.78
N LEU A 262 17.18 5.68 17.45
CA LEU A 262 16.26 5.07 18.40
C LEU A 262 16.87 3.90 19.16
N SER A 263 17.82 3.19 18.55
CA SER A 263 18.56 2.08 19.16
C SER A 263 19.91 1.94 18.48
N ARG A 264 20.94 1.54 19.24
CA ARG A 264 22.30 1.41 18.73
C ARG A 264 22.94 0.09 19.11
N GLU A 265 23.97 -0.31 18.36
CA GLU A 265 24.79 -1.50 18.60
C GLU A 265 23.99 -2.80 18.71
N ILE A 266 22.94 -2.91 17.93
CA ILE A 266 22.04 -4.06 17.95
C ILE A 266 22.75 -5.25 17.32
N SER A 267 22.97 -6.30 18.11
CA SER A 267 23.54 -7.57 17.62
C SER A 267 22.47 -8.59 17.22
N VAL A 268 21.37 -8.67 17.94
CA VAL A 268 20.29 -9.62 17.69
C VAL A 268 18.93 -8.93 17.58
N GLU A 269 18.54 -8.20 18.62
CA GLU A 269 17.25 -7.51 18.68
C GLU A 269 17.42 -6.14 19.33
N GLY A 270 16.70 -5.14 18.80
CA GLY A 270 16.62 -3.80 19.38
C GLY A 270 15.21 -3.27 19.29
N CYS A 271 14.69 -2.75 20.40
CA CYS A 271 13.34 -2.23 20.47
C CYS A 271 13.34 -0.69 20.48
N PHE A 272 12.28 -0.10 19.98
CA PHE A 272 12.05 1.34 19.92
C PHE A 272 10.56 1.66 20.10
N GLU A 273 10.29 2.91 20.48
CA GLU A 273 8.94 3.38 20.72
C GLU A 273 8.35 4.10 19.51
N ILE A 274 7.07 3.82 19.25
CA ILE A 274 6.28 4.56 18.26
C ILE A 274 5.16 5.29 19.03
N PRO A 275 5.11 6.63 18.99
CA PRO A 275 4.07 7.40 19.63
C PRO A 275 2.67 7.05 19.11
N ALA A 276 1.65 7.37 19.88
CA ALA A 276 0.25 7.17 19.51
C ALA A 276 -0.08 7.82 18.17
N GLY A 277 -0.79 7.10 17.29
CA GLY A 277 -1.27 7.60 16.01
C GLY A 277 -0.18 8.08 15.05
N SER A 278 1.08 7.66 15.23
CA SER A 278 2.22 8.18 14.46
C SER A 278 2.98 7.09 13.70
N ALA A 279 3.90 7.52 12.84
CA ALA A 279 4.77 6.63 12.09
C ALA A 279 6.25 6.79 12.51
N ARG A 280 7.06 5.76 12.23
CA ARG A 280 8.51 5.79 12.20
C ARG A 280 9.02 5.30 10.85
N LEU A 281 9.97 6.00 10.29
CA LEU A 281 10.67 5.58 9.06
C LEU A 281 12.12 5.28 9.42
N ILE A 282 12.39 4.01 9.63
CA ILE A 282 13.64 3.52 10.21
C ILE A 282 14.61 3.10 9.10
N VAL A 283 15.79 3.68 9.10
CA VAL A 283 16.94 3.23 8.29
C VAL A 283 17.89 2.42 9.16
N VAL A 284 18.23 1.23 8.70
CA VAL A 284 19.17 0.33 9.38
C VAL A 284 20.58 0.61 8.87
N LEU A 285 21.42 1.15 9.73
CA LEU A 285 22.79 1.53 9.41
C LEU A 285 23.78 0.55 10.06
N PRO A 286 24.93 0.26 9.43
CA PRO A 286 26.02 -0.43 10.13
C PRO A 286 26.41 0.37 11.37
N SER A 287 26.59 -0.30 12.50
CA SER A 287 26.90 0.38 13.77
C SER A 287 28.21 1.15 13.69
N GLY A 288 28.23 2.37 14.23
CA GLY A 288 29.35 3.28 14.13
C GLY A 288 29.46 4.05 12.81
N SER A 289 28.46 3.94 11.92
CA SER A 289 28.41 4.76 10.70
C SER A 289 28.36 6.25 11.04
N GLU A 290 29.21 7.03 10.37
CA GLU A 290 29.20 8.49 10.50
C GLU A 290 28.13 9.07 9.56
N LEU A 291 27.01 9.50 10.15
CA LEU A 291 25.92 10.15 9.42
C LEU A 291 26.26 11.64 9.23
N LYS A 292 26.41 12.06 7.99
CA LYS A 292 26.73 13.45 7.63
C LYS A 292 25.59 14.10 6.87
N MET A 293 25.37 15.37 7.13
CA MET A 293 24.49 16.20 6.29
C MET A 293 25.28 16.74 5.09
N LYS A 294 24.78 16.44 3.89
CA LYS A 294 25.36 16.92 2.62
C LYS A 294 24.23 17.35 1.68
N ASP A 295 24.28 18.59 1.22
CA ASP A 295 23.32 19.17 0.27
C ASP A 295 21.83 19.00 0.69
N GLY A 296 21.57 19.10 2.01
CA GLY A 296 20.23 18.92 2.58
C GLY A 296 19.78 17.45 2.69
N ASN A 297 20.73 16.51 2.59
CA ASN A 297 20.46 15.08 2.72
C ASN A 297 21.35 14.50 3.84
N TYR A 298 20.85 13.50 4.58
CA TYR A 298 21.71 12.66 5.38
C TYR A 298 22.37 11.60 4.51
N ALA A 299 23.65 11.38 4.70
CA ALA A 299 24.43 10.37 3.97
C ALA A 299 25.43 9.66 4.88
N VAL A 300 25.69 8.39 4.57
CA VAL A 300 26.82 7.61 5.10
C VAL A 300 27.75 7.31 3.93
N GLY A 301 28.96 7.88 3.98
CA GLY A 301 29.88 7.84 2.84
C GLY A 301 29.28 8.53 1.60
N THR A 302 29.06 7.78 0.54
CA THR A 302 28.41 8.25 -0.71
C THR A 302 26.95 7.89 -0.79
N THR A 303 26.44 7.06 0.12
CA THR A 303 25.06 6.56 0.09
C THR A 303 24.13 7.52 0.83
N VAL A 304 23.13 8.05 0.14
CA VAL A 304 22.11 8.90 0.73
C VAL A 304 21.16 8.05 1.58
N VAL A 305 20.99 8.46 2.83
CA VAL A 305 20.09 7.81 3.80
C VAL A 305 18.68 8.36 3.67
N THR A 306 18.56 9.68 3.57
CA THR A 306 17.28 10.36 3.39
C THR A 306 17.47 11.78 2.86
N SER A 307 16.45 12.31 2.17
CA SER A 307 16.38 13.72 1.79
C SER A 307 15.59 14.51 2.84
N ILE A 308 16.17 15.63 3.30
CA ILE A 308 15.51 16.57 4.23
C ILE A 308 14.84 17.72 3.46
N LYS A 309 14.76 17.67 2.15
CA LYS A 309 14.08 18.72 1.40
C LYS A 309 12.60 18.71 1.77
N ASN A 310 12.22 19.62 2.68
CA ASN A 310 10.85 20.00 3.00
C ASN A 310 10.15 20.65 1.81
#